data_e895ed94a19ad9a2cc236ddb9fa6ff58
#
_entry.id   e895ed94a19ad9a2cc236ddb9fa6ff58
#
_cell.length_a   1.000
_cell.length_b   1.000
_cell.length_c   1.000
_cell.angle_alpha   90.00
_cell.angle_beta   90.00
_cell.angle_gamma   90.00
#
_symmetry.space_group_name_H-M   'P 1'
#
loop_
_entity.id
_entity.type
_entity.pdbx_description
1 polymer ?
#
loop_
_entity_poly.entity_id
_entity_poly.type
_entity_poly.pdbx_seq_one_letter_code
_entity_poly.pdbx_strand_id
1 'polypeptide(L)'
;MNARIASVFVLAGALMLPATGQLATPNAAGVSAGHIHLYVSDVAAQQKFWAVMGGVLVANQKLEMIQFPGVFILVRRGETKGGTVGSIVDHFGFAFKDLPAAMAKWKVEGYKIEQDGDSNHGYILGPDGIRLEFFGNPSLKVPVQLDHIHLYPQDVPAMQAWYTKILGGVPAKRAIGGSHEQIDCIDIPGVILAISKSETKLDSSSGRSLDHIGFEVKDLPEFLKRAEAQGATITQKLTPSNFSSKMRVAFITDPWGTKMEVTEGLAP
;
A
#
# COMPACT_ATOMS: atom_id res chain seq x y z
N MET A 1 3.29 66.61 12.71
CA MET A 1 3.59 65.26 13.26
C MET A 1 3.01 64.24 12.28
N ASN A 2 3.88 63.71 11.40
CA ASN A 2 3.46 62.77 10.34
C ASN A 2 3.89 61.35 10.80
N ALA A 3 2.88 60.53 11.18
CA ALA A 3 3.08 59.12 11.49
C ALA A 3 3.25 58.31 10.19
N ARG A 4 4.41 57.74 9.96
CA ARG A 4 4.63 56.77 8.87
C ARG A 4 4.19 55.39 9.35
N ILE A 5 3.15 54.85 8.71
CA ILE A 5 2.73 53.49 8.89
C ILE A 5 3.66 52.60 8.06
N ALA A 6 4.45 51.80 8.72
CA ALA A 6 5.29 50.78 8.07
C ALA A 6 4.42 49.52 7.83
N SER A 7 4.13 49.26 6.57
CA SER A 7 3.46 48.01 6.16
C SER A 7 4.47 46.86 6.20
N VAL A 8 4.26 45.94 7.11
CA VAL A 8 5.01 44.67 7.16
C VAL A 8 4.40 43.70 6.14
N PHE A 9 5.09 43.49 5.03
CA PHE A 9 4.76 42.42 4.10
C PHE A 9 5.22 41.09 4.74
N VAL A 10 4.26 40.29 5.21
CA VAL A 10 4.50 38.88 5.54
C VAL A 10 4.58 38.13 4.21
N LEU A 11 5.78 37.80 3.81
CA LEU A 11 6.01 36.86 2.71
C LEU A 11 5.57 35.47 3.19
N ALA A 12 4.38 35.04 2.82
CA ALA A 12 3.95 33.66 2.97
C ALA A 12 4.80 32.81 2.01
N GLY A 13 5.89 32.25 2.52
CA GLY A 13 6.64 31.24 1.81
C GLY A 13 5.73 30.04 1.57
N ALA A 14 5.30 29.85 0.33
CA ALA A 14 4.69 28.61 -0.10
C ALA A 14 5.74 27.51 0.12
N LEU A 15 5.61 26.74 1.18
CA LEU A 15 6.28 25.46 1.33
C LEU A 15 5.82 24.62 0.13
N MET A 16 6.65 24.52 -0.91
CA MET A 16 6.50 23.48 -1.92
C MET A 16 6.67 22.16 -1.19
N LEU A 17 5.56 21.54 -0.79
CA LEU A 17 5.55 20.16 -0.42
C LEU A 17 6.12 19.39 -1.63
N PRO A 18 7.10 18.49 -1.44
CA PRO A 18 7.56 17.64 -2.53
C PRO A 18 6.32 16.97 -3.12
N ALA A 19 6.35 16.69 -4.42
CA ALA A 19 5.27 16.01 -5.14
C ALA A 19 5.06 14.58 -4.55
N THR A 20 4.40 14.51 -3.39
CA THR A 20 4.21 13.28 -2.58
C THR A 20 3.09 12.41 -3.13
N GLY A 21 2.44 12.82 -4.24
CA GLY A 21 1.25 12.22 -4.79
C GLY A 21 1.45 11.36 -6.04
N GLN A 22 2.64 11.30 -6.55
CA GLN A 22 2.86 10.57 -7.79
C GLN A 22 3.19 9.11 -7.51
N LEU A 23 2.43 8.19 -8.13
CA LEU A 23 2.79 6.78 -8.17
C LEU A 23 4.14 6.60 -8.88
N ALA A 24 4.82 5.51 -8.59
CA ALA A 24 6.09 5.21 -9.22
C ALA A 24 5.94 5.08 -10.74
N THR A 25 6.98 5.47 -11.48
CA THR A 25 7.01 5.23 -12.94
C THR A 25 6.87 3.74 -13.22
N PRO A 26 5.90 3.32 -14.04
CA PRO A 26 5.69 1.92 -14.36
C PRO A 26 6.91 1.24 -14.98
N ASN A 27 7.09 -0.06 -14.72
CA ASN A 27 8.12 -0.90 -15.33
C ASN A 27 7.91 -1.10 -16.85
N ALA A 28 8.75 -1.92 -17.49
CA ALA A 28 8.65 -2.24 -18.92
C ALA A 28 7.33 -2.93 -19.30
N ALA A 29 6.69 -3.63 -18.35
CA ALA A 29 5.36 -4.22 -18.54
C ALA A 29 4.22 -3.20 -18.37
N GLY A 30 4.54 -1.93 -18.09
CA GLY A 30 3.59 -0.86 -17.87
C GLY A 30 2.93 -0.88 -16.49
N VAL A 31 3.53 -1.52 -15.48
CA VAL A 31 2.92 -1.77 -14.15
C VAL A 31 3.71 -1.06 -13.06
N SER A 32 3.00 -0.48 -12.09
CA SER A 32 3.55 0.03 -10.82
C SER A 32 2.59 -0.26 -9.66
N ALA A 33 3.04 -0.05 -8.43
CA ALA A 33 2.15 -0.03 -7.26
C ALA A 33 1.05 1.02 -7.45
N GLY A 34 -0.13 0.74 -6.96
CA GLY A 34 -1.28 1.65 -7.00
C GLY A 34 -1.84 1.90 -5.61
N HIS A 35 -2.50 0.90 -5.01
CA HIS A 35 -3.18 1.06 -3.75
C HIS A 35 -3.29 -0.23 -2.93
N ILE A 36 -3.68 -0.06 -1.66
CA ILE A 36 -4.15 -1.13 -0.79
C ILE A 36 -5.61 -0.82 -0.48
N HIS A 37 -6.51 -1.76 -0.68
CA HIS A 37 -7.93 -1.58 -0.44
C HIS A 37 -8.39 -2.32 0.81
N LEU A 38 -9.01 -1.55 1.72
CA LEU A 38 -9.48 -2.03 3.01
C LEU A 38 -11.01 -2.01 3.07
N TYR A 39 -11.61 -3.14 3.46
CA TYR A 39 -12.97 -3.17 3.96
C TYR A 39 -12.96 -3.07 5.49
N VAL A 40 -13.81 -2.20 6.04
CA VAL A 40 -13.73 -1.81 7.45
C VAL A 40 -15.12 -1.59 8.04
N SER A 41 -15.24 -1.82 9.33
CA SER A 41 -16.50 -1.59 10.07
C SER A 41 -16.74 -0.09 10.32
N ASP A 42 -15.67 0.70 10.53
CA ASP A 42 -15.71 2.14 10.80
C ASP A 42 -14.67 2.89 9.95
N VAL A 43 -15.17 3.59 8.92
CA VAL A 43 -14.33 4.40 8.01
C VAL A 43 -13.64 5.55 8.75
N ALA A 44 -14.33 6.21 9.70
CA ALA A 44 -13.75 7.34 10.43
C ALA A 44 -12.60 6.90 11.34
N ALA A 45 -12.76 5.76 12.02
CA ALA A 45 -11.70 5.18 12.83
C ALA A 45 -10.46 4.83 11.98
N GLN A 46 -10.66 4.29 10.80
CA GLN A 46 -9.59 4.00 9.85
C GLN A 46 -8.91 5.26 9.31
N GLN A 47 -9.68 6.25 8.90
CA GLN A 47 -9.13 7.53 8.44
C GLN A 47 -8.29 8.19 9.54
N LYS A 48 -8.76 8.15 10.81
CA LYS A 48 -7.97 8.61 11.96
C LYS A 48 -6.68 7.81 12.11
N PHE A 49 -6.74 6.48 12.07
CA PHE A 49 -5.56 5.61 12.17
C PHE A 49 -4.51 5.97 11.12
N TRP A 50 -4.91 6.04 9.85
CA TRP A 50 -3.99 6.34 8.77
C TRP A 50 -3.43 7.77 8.81
N ALA A 51 -4.21 8.75 9.27
CA ALA A 51 -3.72 10.11 9.50
C ALA A 51 -2.66 10.16 10.63
N VAL A 52 -2.83 9.34 11.66
CA VAL A 52 -1.85 9.19 12.74
C VAL A 52 -0.57 8.50 12.23
N MET A 53 -0.69 7.57 11.27
CA MET A 53 0.45 6.94 10.59
C MET A 53 1.17 7.89 9.60
N GLY A 54 0.62 9.07 9.30
CA GLY A 54 1.23 10.07 8.42
C GLY A 54 0.62 10.15 7.03
N GLY A 55 -0.49 9.46 6.78
CA GLY A 55 -1.26 9.57 5.54
C GLY A 55 -2.03 10.87 5.42
N VAL A 56 -2.26 11.32 4.19
CA VAL A 56 -3.00 12.55 3.86
C VAL A 56 -4.24 12.20 3.07
N LEU A 57 -5.41 12.72 3.48
CA LEU A 57 -6.65 12.52 2.74
C LEU A 57 -6.61 13.33 1.43
N VAL A 58 -6.84 12.64 0.32
CA VAL A 58 -6.92 13.21 -1.03
C VAL A 58 -8.13 12.63 -1.76
N ALA A 59 -8.50 13.23 -2.89
CA ALA A 59 -9.59 12.71 -3.71
C ALA A 59 -9.29 12.79 -5.21
N ASN A 60 -9.65 11.73 -5.93
CA ASN A 60 -9.79 11.74 -7.38
C ASN A 60 -11.28 11.75 -7.71
N GLN A 61 -11.83 12.94 -7.96
CA GLN A 61 -13.27 13.20 -8.08
C GLN A 61 -14.03 12.72 -6.82
N LYS A 62 -14.83 11.65 -6.92
CA LYS A 62 -15.59 11.08 -5.79
C LYS A 62 -14.83 9.98 -5.03
N LEU A 63 -13.64 9.61 -5.50
CA LEU A 63 -12.81 8.58 -4.86
C LEU A 63 -11.94 9.21 -3.78
N GLU A 64 -12.34 9.08 -2.53
CA GLU A 64 -11.49 9.45 -1.38
C GLU A 64 -10.43 8.38 -1.14
N MET A 65 -9.21 8.82 -0.92
CA MET A 65 -8.04 7.98 -0.69
C MET A 65 -7.15 8.59 0.38
N ILE A 66 -6.43 7.76 1.11
CA ILE A 66 -5.38 8.21 2.01
C ILE A 66 -4.06 8.02 1.28
N GLN A 67 -3.35 9.11 1.05
CA GLN A 67 -2.11 9.14 0.29
C GLN A 67 -0.90 8.98 1.18
N PHE A 68 -0.01 8.09 0.79
CA PHE A 68 1.39 8.02 1.20
C PHE A 68 2.29 8.17 -0.01
N PRO A 69 3.59 8.49 0.16
CA PRO A 69 4.53 8.47 -0.95
C PRO A 69 4.50 7.14 -1.72
N GLY A 70 4.09 7.19 -2.98
CA GLY A 70 4.06 6.05 -3.90
C GLY A 70 2.89 5.08 -3.78
N VAL A 71 1.93 5.29 -2.86
CA VAL A 71 0.78 4.40 -2.67
C VAL A 71 -0.43 5.12 -2.11
N PHE A 72 -1.62 4.63 -2.45
CA PHE A 72 -2.87 5.05 -1.83
C PHE A 72 -3.45 3.93 -0.95
N ILE A 73 -4.09 4.30 0.16
CA ILE A 73 -4.95 3.41 0.95
C ILE A 73 -6.41 3.80 0.66
N LEU A 74 -7.18 2.87 0.13
CA LEU A 74 -8.60 3.02 -0.08
C LEU A 74 -9.35 2.34 1.05
N VAL A 75 -10.29 3.06 1.66
CA VAL A 75 -11.06 2.57 2.81
C VAL A 75 -12.54 2.58 2.46
N ARG A 76 -13.19 1.43 2.57
CA ARG A 76 -14.63 1.29 2.35
C ARG A 76 -15.32 0.56 3.48
N ARG A 77 -16.52 1.02 3.82
CA ARG A 77 -17.37 0.32 4.75
C ARG A 77 -17.81 -1.02 4.17
N GLY A 78 -17.64 -2.09 4.92
CA GLY A 78 -18.08 -3.43 4.56
C GLY A 78 -17.89 -4.42 5.70
N GLU A 79 -18.58 -5.56 5.62
CA GLU A 79 -18.35 -6.68 6.51
C GLU A 79 -17.07 -7.41 6.10
N THR A 80 -16.29 -7.86 7.07
CA THR A 80 -15.07 -8.62 6.84
C THR A 80 -15.12 -9.99 7.45
N LYS A 81 -14.45 -10.95 6.80
CA LYS A 81 -14.29 -12.32 7.30
C LYS A 81 -13.18 -12.45 8.35
N GLY A 82 -12.50 -11.37 8.66
CA GLY A 82 -11.40 -11.30 9.63
C GLY A 82 -10.36 -10.25 9.28
N GLY A 83 -9.37 -10.09 10.16
CA GLY A 83 -8.22 -9.19 9.95
C GLY A 83 -7.28 -9.67 8.85
N THR A 84 -6.09 -9.07 8.76
CA THR A 84 -5.09 -9.43 7.72
C THR A 84 -4.42 -10.76 8.02
N VAL A 85 -4.08 -11.04 9.26
CA VAL A 85 -3.39 -12.26 9.70
C VAL A 85 -4.19 -13.51 9.34
N GLY A 86 -3.52 -14.51 8.76
CA GLY A 86 -4.14 -15.77 8.32
C GLY A 86 -4.65 -15.75 6.88
N SER A 87 -4.48 -14.63 6.16
CA SER A 87 -4.68 -14.58 4.71
C SER A 87 -3.37 -14.66 3.95
N ILE A 88 -3.47 -14.93 2.63
CA ILE A 88 -2.30 -14.93 1.72
C ILE A 88 -1.54 -13.59 1.77
N VAL A 89 -2.23 -12.47 2.06
CA VAL A 89 -1.63 -11.15 2.30
C VAL A 89 -1.73 -10.88 3.80
N ASP A 90 -0.69 -11.26 4.56
CA ASP A 90 -0.72 -11.23 6.03
C ASP A 90 -0.59 -9.82 6.61
N HIS A 91 0.31 -9.03 6.06
CA HIS A 91 0.54 -7.65 6.49
C HIS A 91 1.22 -6.83 5.40
N PHE A 92 1.41 -5.56 5.70
CA PHE A 92 2.24 -4.66 4.90
C PHE A 92 3.04 -3.77 5.84
N GLY A 93 4.22 -3.35 5.38
CA GLY A 93 5.21 -2.67 6.19
C GLY A 93 5.49 -1.25 5.73
N PHE A 94 5.64 -0.34 6.70
CA PHE A 94 6.05 1.03 6.48
C PHE A 94 7.36 1.35 7.16
N ALA A 95 8.25 2.03 6.44
CA ALA A 95 9.46 2.62 6.99
C ALA A 95 9.20 4.05 7.46
N PHE A 96 9.69 4.39 8.66
CA PHE A 96 9.55 5.71 9.27
C PHE A 96 10.92 6.37 9.42
N LYS A 97 11.04 7.63 8.99
CA LYS A 97 12.28 8.40 9.13
C LYS A 97 12.65 8.66 10.59
N ASP A 98 11.66 8.99 11.41
CA ASP A 98 11.78 9.22 12.85
C ASP A 98 10.80 8.29 13.57
N LEU A 99 11.20 7.02 13.71
CA LEU A 99 10.38 6.02 14.38
C LEU A 99 10.09 6.34 15.85
N PRO A 100 11.06 6.81 16.67
CA PRO A 100 10.78 7.17 18.05
C PRO A 100 9.66 8.21 18.19
N ALA A 101 9.66 9.27 17.36
CA ALA A 101 8.60 10.27 17.36
C ALA A 101 7.25 9.69 16.92
N ALA A 102 7.23 8.83 15.90
CA ALA A 102 6.03 8.14 15.45
C ALA A 102 5.44 7.24 16.56
N MET A 103 6.26 6.41 17.20
CA MET A 103 5.83 5.54 18.29
C MET A 103 5.30 6.32 19.50
N ALA A 104 5.93 7.46 19.84
CA ALA A 104 5.43 8.33 20.92
C ALA A 104 4.01 8.83 20.61
N LYS A 105 3.76 9.25 19.36
CA LYS A 105 2.44 9.67 18.89
C LYS A 105 1.43 8.53 18.96
N TRP A 106 1.78 7.32 18.49
CA TRP A 106 0.89 6.14 18.52
C TRP A 106 0.49 5.74 19.95
N LYS A 107 1.44 5.81 20.91
CA LYS A 107 1.17 5.55 22.33
C LYS A 107 0.18 6.56 22.92
N VAL A 108 0.32 7.85 22.59
CA VAL A 108 -0.60 8.91 23.03
C VAL A 108 -2.02 8.66 22.47
N GLU A 109 -2.12 8.20 21.24
CA GLU A 109 -3.41 7.85 20.60
C GLU A 109 -3.99 6.50 21.06
N GLY A 110 -3.27 5.76 21.92
CA GLY A 110 -3.73 4.52 22.52
C GLY A 110 -3.59 3.28 21.65
N TYR A 111 -2.81 3.32 20.57
CA TYR A 111 -2.58 2.15 19.73
C TYR A 111 -1.64 1.16 20.40
N LYS A 112 -1.98 -0.14 20.29
CA LYS A 112 -1.16 -1.23 20.79
C LYS A 112 0.02 -1.46 19.86
N ILE A 113 1.23 -1.37 20.43
CA ILE A 113 2.49 -1.62 19.74
C ILE A 113 3.04 -2.95 20.25
N GLU A 114 3.43 -3.83 19.34
CA GLU A 114 4.07 -5.11 19.59
C GLU A 114 5.49 -5.07 19.05
N GLN A 115 6.48 -5.19 19.93
CA GLN A 115 7.90 -5.25 19.59
C GLN A 115 8.45 -6.61 20.02
N ASP A 116 9.29 -7.18 19.18
CA ASP A 116 9.93 -8.48 19.37
C ASP A 116 11.31 -8.41 20.04
N GLY A 117 11.60 -7.29 20.72
CA GLY A 117 12.89 -7.03 21.37
C GLY A 117 13.80 -6.08 20.59
N ASP A 118 13.48 -5.80 19.33
CA ASP A 118 14.15 -4.74 18.56
C ASP A 118 13.40 -3.41 18.74
N SER A 119 14.10 -2.38 19.24
CA SER A 119 13.53 -1.05 19.41
C SER A 119 13.25 -0.33 18.08
N ASN A 120 13.82 -0.83 16.97
CA ASN A 120 13.71 -0.24 15.64
C ASN A 120 12.70 -0.97 14.74
N HIS A 121 12.01 -1.99 15.27
CA HIS A 121 11.06 -2.82 14.53
C HIS A 121 9.89 -3.22 15.40
N GLY A 122 8.74 -3.54 14.77
CA GLY A 122 7.57 -4.09 15.45
C GLY A 122 6.32 -4.04 14.61
N TYR A 123 5.21 -4.32 15.28
CA TYR A 123 3.88 -4.32 14.66
C TYR A 123 2.93 -3.42 15.45
N ILE A 124 2.01 -2.79 14.72
CA ILE A 124 0.87 -2.06 15.29
C ILE A 124 -0.41 -2.69 14.74
N LEU A 125 -1.35 -2.97 15.66
CA LEU A 125 -2.66 -3.50 15.29
C LEU A 125 -3.62 -2.32 15.14
N GLY A 126 -4.02 -2.05 13.91
CA GLY A 126 -5.03 -1.06 13.57
C GLY A 126 -6.46 -1.58 13.77
N PRO A 127 -7.47 -0.73 13.57
CA PRO A 127 -8.87 -1.13 13.57
C PRO A 127 -9.13 -2.27 12.56
N ASP A 128 -10.19 -3.06 12.79
CA ASP A 128 -10.58 -4.22 11.97
C ASP A 128 -9.51 -5.31 11.84
N GLY A 129 -8.53 -5.37 12.75
CA GLY A 129 -7.47 -6.37 12.75
C GLY A 129 -6.44 -6.20 11.63
N ILE A 130 -6.25 -4.98 11.16
CA ILE A 130 -5.21 -4.68 10.19
C ILE A 130 -3.85 -4.70 10.90
N ARG A 131 -2.97 -5.60 10.51
CA ARG A 131 -1.61 -5.69 11.00
C ARG A 131 -0.68 -4.87 10.12
N LEU A 132 -0.03 -3.88 10.71
CA LEU A 132 0.95 -3.02 10.07
C LEU A 132 2.32 -3.30 10.70
N GLU A 133 3.30 -3.66 9.88
CA GLU A 133 4.70 -3.71 10.27
C GLU A 133 5.31 -2.32 10.19
N PHE A 134 6.16 -1.98 11.13
CA PHE A 134 6.88 -0.72 11.11
C PHE A 134 8.35 -0.89 11.46
N PHE A 135 9.20 -0.07 10.87
CA PHE A 135 10.61 0.01 11.23
C PHE A 135 11.20 1.39 10.94
N GLY A 136 12.30 1.69 11.62
CA GLY A 136 13.01 2.95 11.47
C GLY A 136 13.98 2.94 10.29
N ASN A 137 13.90 3.97 9.45
CA ASN A 137 14.87 4.20 8.38
C ASN A 137 15.21 5.70 8.29
N PRO A 138 16.22 6.20 9.02
CA PRO A 138 16.56 7.62 9.06
C PRO A 138 17.08 8.16 7.72
N SER A 139 17.43 7.29 6.76
CA SER A 139 17.89 7.72 5.43
C SER A 139 16.75 8.15 4.49
N LEU A 140 15.48 7.90 4.86
CA LEU A 140 14.32 8.28 4.06
C LEU A 140 14.33 9.78 3.74
N LYS A 141 13.90 10.12 2.52
CA LYS A 141 13.71 11.51 2.08
C LYS A 141 12.31 12.07 2.42
N VAL A 142 11.41 11.18 2.85
CA VAL A 142 10.03 11.46 3.26
C VAL A 142 9.82 10.98 4.71
N PRO A 143 8.83 11.50 5.45
CA PRO A 143 8.60 11.09 6.84
C PRO A 143 8.25 9.61 7.01
N VAL A 144 7.49 9.06 6.07
CA VAL A 144 7.00 7.68 6.04
C VAL A 144 6.84 7.20 4.60
N GLN A 145 7.10 5.92 4.34
CA GLN A 145 6.97 5.30 3.03
C GLN A 145 6.55 3.84 3.16
N LEU A 146 5.67 3.37 2.24
CA LEU A 146 5.42 1.94 2.08
C LEU A 146 6.73 1.26 1.66
N ASP A 147 7.08 0.19 2.38
CA ASP A 147 8.26 -0.63 2.08
C ASP A 147 7.85 -1.89 1.34
N HIS A 148 6.98 -2.71 1.93
CA HIS A 148 6.60 -3.99 1.37
C HIS A 148 5.14 -4.37 1.66
N ILE A 149 4.67 -5.37 0.90
CA ILE A 149 3.48 -6.17 1.18
C ILE A 149 3.93 -7.61 1.33
N HIS A 150 3.56 -8.30 2.41
CA HIS A 150 4.05 -9.63 2.72
C HIS A 150 3.04 -10.72 2.35
N LEU A 151 3.47 -11.65 1.51
CA LEU A 151 2.70 -12.76 0.96
C LEU A 151 3.26 -14.09 1.50
N TYR A 152 2.37 -15.05 1.79
CA TYR A 152 2.74 -16.34 2.39
C TYR A 152 2.22 -17.54 1.59
N PRO A 153 2.76 -17.82 0.38
CA PRO A 153 2.41 -19.01 -0.39
C PRO A 153 3.06 -20.27 0.17
N GLN A 154 2.54 -21.44 -0.23
CA GLN A 154 3.21 -22.73 0.01
C GLN A 154 4.39 -22.96 -0.94
N ASP A 155 4.38 -22.34 -2.12
CA ASP A 155 5.41 -22.45 -3.16
C ASP A 155 5.92 -21.05 -3.55
N VAL A 156 7.03 -20.63 -2.94
CA VAL A 156 7.67 -19.34 -3.16
C VAL A 156 8.19 -19.19 -4.60
N PRO A 157 8.94 -20.13 -5.18
CA PRO A 157 9.41 -20.04 -6.55
C PRO A 157 8.28 -19.91 -7.58
N ALA A 158 7.19 -20.66 -7.40
CA ALA A 158 6.04 -20.57 -8.31
C ALA A 158 5.37 -19.20 -8.24
N MET A 159 5.23 -18.62 -7.03
CA MET A 159 4.70 -17.27 -6.87
C MET A 159 5.60 -16.22 -7.51
N GLN A 160 6.91 -16.28 -7.29
CA GLN A 160 7.87 -15.37 -7.95
C GLN A 160 7.74 -15.44 -9.48
N ALA A 161 7.70 -16.64 -10.05
CA ALA A 161 7.55 -16.85 -11.48
C ALA A 161 6.24 -16.23 -12.02
N TRP A 162 5.13 -16.40 -11.29
CA TRP A 162 3.83 -15.86 -11.68
C TRP A 162 3.83 -14.31 -11.68
N TYR A 163 4.29 -13.68 -10.60
CA TYR A 163 4.33 -12.22 -10.49
C TYR A 163 5.30 -11.59 -11.50
N THR A 164 6.43 -12.25 -11.75
CA THR A 164 7.35 -11.84 -12.82
C THR A 164 6.67 -11.87 -14.19
N LYS A 165 5.97 -12.97 -14.49
CA LYS A 165 5.31 -13.18 -15.78
C LYS A 165 4.15 -12.19 -16.00
N ILE A 166 3.29 -12.00 -15.02
CA ILE A 166 2.05 -11.22 -15.15
C ILE A 166 2.29 -9.72 -14.97
N LEU A 167 3.02 -9.33 -13.92
CA LEU A 167 3.23 -7.93 -13.55
C LEU A 167 4.57 -7.36 -14.02
N GLY A 168 5.46 -8.20 -14.57
CA GLY A 168 6.81 -7.77 -14.95
C GLY A 168 7.67 -7.44 -13.73
N GLY A 169 7.36 -8.02 -12.57
CA GLY A 169 8.15 -7.86 -11.37
C GLY A 169 9.51 -8.54 -11.47
N VAL A 170 10.51 -8.03 -10.76
CA VAL A 170 11.89 -8.53 -10.78
C VAL A 170 12.15 -9.35 -9.51
N PRO A 171 12.47 -10.67 -9.63
CA PRO A 171 12.84 -11.47 -8.47
C PRO A 171 14.09 -10.91 -7.78
N ALA A 172 14.06 -10.85 -6.47
CA ALA A 172 15.15 -10.37 -5.64
C ALA A 172 15.22 -11.13 -4.31
N LYS A 173 16.33 -10.97 -3.58
CA LYS A 173 16.42 -11.26 -2.15
C LYS A 173 16.72 -9.98 -1.40
N ARG A 174 15.97 -9.72 -0.33
CA ARG A 174 16.10 -8.50 0.45
C ARG A 174 15.96 -8.76 1.94
N ALA A 175 16.68 -7.98 2.72
CA ALA A 175 16.38 -7.79 4.13
C ALA A 175 15.16 -6.86 4.24
N ILE A 176 14.07 -7.33 4.82
CA ILE A 176 12.80 -6.62 4.92
C ILE A 176 12.53 -6.25 6.37
N GLY A 177 11.83 -5.13 6.60
CA GLY A 177 11.39 -4.73 7.93
C GLY A 177 12.54 -4.41 8.90
N GLY A 178 13.72 -4.05 8.41
CA GLY A 178 14.91 -3.85 9.25
C GLY A 178 15.60 -5.14 9.68
N SER A 179 15.11 -6.33 9.26
CA SER A 179 15.77 -7.63 9.49
C SER A 179 17.13 -7.70 8.80
N HIS A 180 18.01 -8.55 9.32
CA HIS A 180 19.27 -8.93 8.66
C HIS A 180 19.11 -10.17 7.78
N GLU A 181 18.03 -10.91 7.94
CA GLU A 181 17.72 -12.09 7.14
C GLU A 181 17.16 -11.69 5.79
N GLN A 182 17.70 -12.30 4.72
CA GLN A 182 17.22 -12.04 3.37
C GLN A 182 16.13 -13.03 3.00
N ILE A 183 14.99 -12.52 2.61
CA ILE A 183 13.86 -13.31 2.12
C ILE A 183 13.65 -13.10 0.61
N ASP A 184 12.90 -14.01 0.01
CA ASP A 184 12.52 -13.92 -1.39
C ASP A 184 11.54 -12.76 -1.61
N CYS A 185 11.77 -11.98 -2.67
CA CYS A 185 10.98 -10.80 -2.99
C CYS A 185 10.70 -10.72 -4.49
N ILE A 186 9.72 -9.90 -4.84
CA ILE A 186 9.48 -9.38 -6.18
C ILE A 186 9.48 -7.86 -6.09
N ASP A 187 10.40 -7.23 -6.81
CA ASP A 187 10.43 -5.79 -6.93
C ASP A 187 9.45 -5.32 -8.03
N ILE A 188 8.50 -4.50 -7.64
CA ILE A 188 7.61 -3.75 -8.54
C ILE A 188 7.81 -2.26 -8.23
N PRO A 189 7.87 -1.37 -9.23
CA PRO A 189 8.01 0.06 -8.95
C PRO A 189 6.99 0.55 -7.92
N GLY A 190 7.48 1.09 -6.80
CA GLY A 190 6.66 1.59 -5.69
C GLY A 190 6.34 0.59 -4.58
N VAL A 191 6.64 -0.70 -4.73
CA VAL A 191 6.43 -1.70 -3.67
C VAL A 191 7.35 -2.92 -3.83
N ILE A 192 7.77 -3.49 -2.71
CA ILE A 192 8.38 -4.81 -2.64
C ILE A 192 7.28 -5.80 -2.25
N LEU A 193 7.10 -6.87 -3.01
CA LEU A 193 6.31 -8.01 -2.56
C LEU A 193 7.26 -8.97 -1.86
N ALA A 194 7.23 -8.97 -0.54
CA ALA A 194 7.99 -9.89 0.29
C ALA A 194 7.28 -11.24 0.31
N ILE A 195 8.01 -12.34 0.16
CA ILE A 195 7.42 -13.67 0.03
C ILE A 195 8.11 -14.63 1.00
N SER A 196 7.35 -15.11 1.97
CA SER A 196 7.78 -16.15 2.89
C SER A 196 6.93 -17.40 2.76
N LYS A 197 7.55 -18.58 2.94
CA LYS A 197 6.83 -19.84 2.82
C LYS A 197 5.83 -20.02 3.95
N SER A 198 4.61 -20.42 3.62
CA SER A 198 3.64 -20.98 4.58
C SER A 198 3.64 -22.49 4.51
N GLU A 199 3.58 -23.15 5.66
CA GLU A 199 3.44 -24.62 5.72
C GLU A 199 2.03 -25.09 5.35
N THR A 200 1.03 -24.21 5.49
CA THR A 200 -0.37 -24.51 5.19
C THR A 200 -0.93 -23.55 4.14
N LYS A 201 -1.99 -23.96 3.47
CA LYS A 201 -2.74 -23.05 2.60
C LYS A 201 -3.45 -22.01 3.47
N LEU A 202 -3.19 -20.74 3.18
CA LEU A 202 -3.88 -19.62 3.82
C LEU A 202 -5.16 -19.22 3.08
N ASP A 203 -6.00 -18.44 3.76
CA ASP A 203 -7.22 -17.91 3.17
C ASP A 203 -6.91 -16.91 2.05
N SER A 204 -7.83 -16.78 1.10
CA SER A 204 -7.81 -15.67 0.14
C SER A 204 -7.90 -14.32 0.86
N SER A 205 -7.27 -13.29 0.31
CA SER A 205 -7.43 -11.91 0.79
C SER A 205 -8.86 -11.38 0.59
N SER A 206 -9.58 -11.92 -0.39
CA SER A 206 -10.94 -11.46 -0.74
C SER A 206 -11.92 -11.57 0.42
N GLY A 207 -12.53 -10.45 0.78
CA GLY A 207 -13.50 -10.32 1.87
C GLY A 207 -12.89 -10.24 3.26
N ARG A 208 -11.57 -10.08 3.39
CA ARG A 208 -10.89 -9.76 4.66
C ARG A 208 -10.67 -8.26 4.80
N SER A 209 -10.16 -7.79 5.94
CA SER A 209 -9.92 -6.35 6.16
C SER A 209 -9.00 -5.75 5.09
N LEU A 210 -7.92 -6.44 4.71
CA LEU A 210 -7.21 -6.18 3.48
C LEU A 210 -7.84 -7.07 2.40
N ASP A 211 -8.73 -6.50 1.60
CA ASP A 211 -9.48 -7.25 0.57
C ASP A 211 -8.62 -7.49 -0.67
N HIS A 212 -7.91 -6.46 -1.13
CA HIS A 212 -7.05 -6.58 -2.30
C HIS A 212 -5.91 -5.56 -2.31
N ILE A 213 -4.90 -5.89 -3.09
CA ILE A 213 -3.81 -4.99 -3.47
C ILE A 213 -4.05 -4.48 -4.87
N GLY A 214 -3.70 -3.21 -5.13
CA GLY A 214 -3.96 -2.55 -6.40
C GLY A 214 -2.67 -2.22 -7.15
N PHE A 215 -2.68 -2.45 -8.46
CA PHE A 215 -1.60 -2.06 -9.36
C PHE A 215 -2.12 -1.07 -10.40
N GLU A 216 -1.37 -0.02 -10.63
CA GLU A 216 -1.63 0.94 -11.69
C GLU A 216 -0.95 0.49 -12.97
N VAL A 217 -1.66 0.58 -14.10
CA VAL A 217 -1.12 0.23 -15.41
C VAL A 217 -1.29 1.36 -16.42
N LYS A 218 -0.40 1.41 -17.41
CA LYS A 218 -0.44 2.43 -18.47
C LYS A 218 -1.59 2.23 -19.46
N ASP A 219 -1.95 0.98 -19.73
CA ASP A 219 -2.97 0.57 -20.69
C ASP A 219 -3.67 -0.68 -20.17
N LEU A 220 -4.83 -0.50 -19.56
CA LEU A 220 -5.57 -1.59 -18.92
C LEU A 220 -6.11 -2.63 -19.94
N PRO A 221 -6.65 -2.27 -21.11
CA PRO A 221 -7.01 -3.25 -22.14
C PRO A 221 -5.86 -4.15 -22.59
N GLU A 222 -4.70 -3.56 -22.88
CA GLU A 222 -3.53 -4.34 -23.32
C GLU A 222 -2.96 -5.19 -22.20
N PHE A 223 -2.94 -4.66 -20.96
CA PHE A 223 -2.55 -5.43 -19.77
C PHE A 223 -3.42 -6.67 -19.61
N LEU A 224 -4.76 -6.53 -19.65
CA LEU A 224 -5.69 -7.65 -19.46
C LEU A 224 -5.54 -8.71 -20.54
N LYS A 225 -5.43 -8.30 -21.81
CA LYS A 225 -5.20 -9.21 -22.94
C LYS A 225 -3.93 -10.04 -22.73
N ARG A 226 -2.83 -9.40 -22.33
CA ARG A 226 -1.56 -10.06 -22.05
C ARG A 226 -1.66 -10.98 -20.82
N ALA A 227 -2.25 -10.51 -19.72
CA ALA A 227 -2.38 -11.26 -18.49
C ALA A 227 -3.22 -12.54 -18.70
N GLU A 228 -4.36 -12.44 -19.39
CA GLU A 228 -5.22 -13.57 -19.74
C GLU A 228 -4.49 -14.59 -20.62
N ALA A 229 -3.80 -14.14 -21.67
CA ALA A 229 -2.99 -14.99 -22.53
C ALA A 229 -1.85 -15.70 -21.79
N GLN A 230 -1.39 -15.13 -20.67
CA GLN A 230 -0.36 -15.69 -19.81
C GLN A 230 -0.92 -16.55 -18.66
N GLY A 231 -2.25 -16.70 -18.56
CA GLY A 231 -2.91 -17.58 -17.60
C GLY A 231 -3.34 -16.92 -16.29
N ALA A 232 -3.43 -15.59 -16.25
CA ALA A 232 -4.07 -14.91 -15.12
C ALA A 232 -5.60 -15.12 -15.14
N THR A 233 -6.20 -15.29 -13.98
CA THR A 233 -7.65 -15.39 -13.85
C THR A 233 -8.26 -13.99 -13.77
N ILE A 234 -9.02 -13.58 -14.79
CA ILE A 234 -9.78 -12.34 -14.79
C ILE A 234 -11.08 -12.58 -14.04
N THR A 235 -11.21 -12.04 -12.83
CA THR A 235 -12.41 -12.19 -11.98
C THR A 235 -13.45 -11.09 -12.20
N GLN A 236 -13.01 -9.93 -12.70
CA GLN A 236 -13.89 -8.88 -13.21
C GLN A 236 -13.25 -8.24 -14.44
N LYS A 237 -14.01 -8.22 -15.54
CA LYS A 237 -13.60 -7.54 -16.77
C LYS A 237 -13.52 -6.03 -16.58
N LEU A 238 -12.80 -5.35 -17.47
CA LEU A 238 -12.66 -3.90 -17.49
C LEU A 238 -14.02 -3.20 -17.39
N THR A 239 -14.14 -2.29 -16.44
CA THR A 239 -15.27 -1.39 -16.28
C THR A 239 -14.80 0.05 -16.00
N PRO A 240 -15.56 1.08 -16.43
CA PRO A 240 -15.35 2.43 -15.93
C PRO A 240 -15.55 2.48 -14.41
N SER A 241 -14.77 3.31 -13.73
CA SER A 241 -15.00 3.55 -12.30
C SER A 241 -16.25 4.41 -12.07
N ASN A 242 -17.04 4.06 -11.06
CA ASN A 242 -18.17 4.87 -10.61
C ASN A 242 -17.75 6.11 -9.79
N PHE A 243 -16.48 6.21 -9.42
CA PHE A 243 -15.95 7.25 -8.54
C PHE A 243 -15.16 8.31 -9.29
N SER A 244 -14.52 7.95 -10.39
CA SER A 244 -13.77 8.87 -11.24
C SER A 244 -13.97 8.52 -12.71
N SER A 245 -14.40 9.49 -13.51
CA SER A 245 -14.56 9.33 -14.95
C SER A 245 -13.25 9.13 -15.71
N LYS A 246 -12.12 9.39 -15.04
CA LYS A 246 -10.77 9.18 -15.58
C LYS A 246 -10.24 7.78 -15.32
N MET A 247 -10.89 7.02 -14.44
CA MET A 247 -10.38 5.73 -13.95
C MET A 247 -11.14 4.57 -14.56
N ARG A 248 -10.40 3.55 -14.96
CA ARG A 248 -10.88 2.23 -15.37
C ARG A 248 -10.33 1.18 -14.43
N VAL A 249 -11.10 0.11 -14.20
CA VAL A 249 -10.76 -0.94 -13.25
C VAL A 249 -11.05 -2.33 -13.82
N ALA A 250 -10.27 -3.30 -13.38
CA ALA A 250 -10.52 -4.72 -13.57
C ALA A 250 -9.97 -5.49 -12.36
N PHE A 251 -10.40 -6.72 -12.17
CA PHE A 251 -9.87 -7.58 -11.12
C PHE A 251 -9.29 -8.87 -11.68
N ILE A 252 -8.14 -9.24 -11.15
CA ILE A 252 -7.50 -10.53 -11.38
C ILE A 252 -7.23 -11.21 -10.05
N THR A 253 -7.03 -12.53 -10.08
CA THR A 253 -6.65 -13.30 -8.90
C THR A 253 -5.49 -14.21 -9.26
N ASP A 254 -4.51 -14.31 -8.37
CA ASP A 254 -3.41 -15.26 -8.50
C ASP A 254 -3.83 -16.68 -8.06
N PRO A 255 -3.03 -17.71 -8.33
CA PRO A 255 -3.36 -19.10 -7.93
C PRO A 255 -3.45 -19.33 -6.42
N TRP A 256 -2.92 -18.44 -5.59
CA TRP A 256 -2.91 -18.56 -4.12
C TRP A 256 -4.06 -17.84 -3.45
N GLY A 257 -4.85 -17.07 -4.21
CA GLY A 257 -6.03 -16.36 -3.72
C GLY A 257 -5.77 -14.90 -3.36
N THR A 258 -4.65 -14.31 -3.80
CA THR A 258 -4.47 -12.86 -3.73
C THR A 258 -5.39 -12.19 -4.74
N LYS A 259 -6.37 -11.44 -4.24
CA LYS A 259 -7.20 -10.60 -5.09
C LYS A 259 -6.45 -9.32 -5.45
N MET A 260 -6.44 -8.95 -6.70
CA MET A 260 -5.76 -7.75 -7.21
C MET A 260 -6.71 -6.90 -8.03
N GLU A 261 -6.75 -5.60 -7.75
CA GLU A 261 -7.36 -4.61 -8.62
C GLU A 261 -6.31 -4.03 -9.55
N VAL A 262 -6.61 -3.97 -10.83
CA VAL A 262 -5.75 -3.30 -11.82
C VAL A 262 -6.47 -2.05 -12.28
N THR A 263 -5.82 -0.91 -12.09
CA THR A 263 -6.37 0.41 -12.37
C THR A 263 -5.61 1.11 -13.48
N GLU A 264 -6.31 1.99 -14.18
CA GLU A 264 -5.74 3.00 -15.06
C GLU A 264 -6.38 4.34 -14.72
N GLY A 265 -5.56 5.36 -14.39
CA GLY A 265 -6.05 6.69 -14.01
C GLY A 265 -6.44 6.84 -12.53
N LEU A 266 -5.80 6.07 -11.63
CA LEU A 266 -6.07 6.12 -10.18
C LEU A 266 -5.62 7.43 -9.55
N ALA A 267 -4.45 7.95 -9.92
CA ALA A 267 -3.91 9.17 -9.33
C ALA A 267 -4.77 10.41 -9.65
N PRO A 268 -4.91 11.38 -8.72
CA PRO A 268 -5.68 12.62 -8.92
C PRO A 268 -5.24 13.47 -10.10
#